data_44e6d235e29ff800e64519fb786b58c9
#
_entry.id   44e6d235e29ff800e64519fb786b58c9
#
_cell.length_a   1.000
_cell.length_b   1.000
_cell.length_c   1.000
_cell.angle_alpha   90.00
_cell.angle_beta   90.00
_cell.angle_gamma   90.00
#
_symmetry.space_group_name_H-M   'P 1'
#
loop_
_entity.id
_entity.type
_entity.pdbx_description
1 polymer ?
#
loop_
_entity_poly.entity_id
_entity_poly.type
_entity_poly.pdbx_seq_one_letter_code
_entity_poly.pdbx_strand_id
1 'polypeptide(L)'
;QMKEKKVPVLVLVEGWGTSGKGSSIGRIIQNIDPRFFKVFDMEKKTEEDARKPFLYRHFAKIPEAGKFVFLDSGWMNELTGGYLQGKLSEKEYAKRIESVQRFERQLTDNGYLVVKLFLNISKKEQEKRISRLTDEKDTAWRVGSYDLWQNEHYEKCQEIFSDYLKQTNQPSAPWYIIDAKSR
;
A
#
# COMPACT_ATOMS: atom_id res chain seq x y z
N GLN A 1 18.94 -0.84 -18.27
CA GLN A 1 17.91 -1.80 -18.75
C GLN A 1 16.49 -1.19 -18.78
N MET A 2 16.00 -0.52 -17.71
CA MET A 2 14.66 0.10 -17.71
C MET A 2 14.49 1.22 -18.73
N LYS A 3 15.49 2.12 -18.86
CA LYS A 3 15.46 3.20 -19.85
C LYS A 3 15.43 2.66 -21.29
N GLU A 4 16.19 1.62 -21.56
CA GLU A 4 16.26 0.99 -22.88
C GLU A 4 14.99 0.27 -23.27
N LYS A 5 14.39 -0.50 -22.32
CA LYS A 5 13.17 -1.27 -22.53
C LYS A 5 11.88 -0.49 -22.29
N LYS A 6 11.97 0.74 -21.76
CA LYS A 6 10.82 1.61 -21.43
C LYS A 6 9.74 0.93 -20.59
N VAL A 7 10.11 -0.01 -19.70
CA VAL A 7 9.17 -0.73 -18.84
C VAL A 7 8.57 0.23 -17.80
N PRO A 8 7.25 0.39 -17.73
CA PRO A 8 6.61 1.14 -16.65
C PRO A 8 6.60 0.30 -15.36
N VAL A 9 6.98 0.91 -14.23
CA VAL A 9 7.08 0.21 -12.94
C VAL A 9 6.15 0.83 -11.91
N LEU A 10 5.20 0.05 -11.44
CA LEU A 10 4.30 0.42 -10.35
C LEU A 10 4.76 -0.27 -9.06
N VAL A 11 5.13 0.51 -8.06
CA VAL A 11 5.55 0.01 -6.75
C VAL A 11 4.48 0.33 -5.72
N LEU A 12 3.86 -0.70 -5.19
CA LEU A 12 2.87 -0.61 -4.12
C LEU A 12 3.58 -0.88 -2.79
N VAL A 13 3.52 0.08 -1.87
CA VAL A 13 4.10 -0.05 -0.53
C VAL A 13 2.97 -0.06 0.49
N GLU A 14 2.70 -1.23 1.03
CA GLU A 14 1.65 -1.51 2.00
C GLU A 14 2.24 -1.96 3.33
N GLY A 15 1.42 -2.13 4.33
CA GLY A 15 1.83 -2.63 5.63
C GLY A 15 1.15 -1.93 6.79
N TRP A 16 1.63 -2.25 7.97
CA TRP A 16 1.09 -1.72 9.22
C TRP A 16 1.20 -0.20 9.32
N GLY A 17 0.29 0.42 10.05
CA GLY A 17 0.46 1.78 10.51
C GLY A 17 1.82 1.94 11.21
N THR A 18 2.49 3.05 11.03
CA THR A 18 3.82 3.33 11.55
C THR A 18 4.94 2.35 11.13
N SER A 19 4.70 1.44 10.19
CA SER A 19 5.73 0.51 9.69
C SER A 19 6.88 1.19 8.96
N GLY A 20 6.71 2.45 8.54
CA GLY A 20 7.74 3.25 7.88
C GLY A 20 7.66 3.24 6.36
N LYS A 21 6.48 3.07 5.78
CA LYS A 21 6.21 3.09 4.34
C LYS A 21 6.84 4.30 3.65
N GLY A 22 6.46 5.50 4.04
CA GLY A 22 7.00 6.73 3.46
C GLY A 22 8.52 6.88 3.63
N SER A 23 9.08 6.45 4.76
CA SER A 23 10.55 6.44 4.98
C SER A 23 11.25 5.47 4.03
N SER A 24 10.66 4.31 3.77
CA SER A 24 11.19 3.31 2.83
C SER A 24 11.15 3.83 1.40
N ILE A 25 10.03 4.44 0.98
CA ILE A 25 9.92 5.10 -0.31
C ILE A 25 10.99 6.20 -0.44
N GLY A 26 11.12 7.05 0.58
CA GLY A 26 12.11 8.14 0.59
C GLY A 26 13.54 7.63 0.36
N ARG A 27 13.93 6.51 0.97
CA ARG A 27 15.26 5.90 0.76
C ARG A 27 15.44 5.34 -0.65
N ILE A 28 14.42 4.71 -1.20
CA ILE A 28 14.48 4.13 -2.55
C ILE A 28 14.66 5.24 -3.58
N ILE A 29 13.86 6.31 -3.49
CA ILE A 29 13.87 7.38 -4.50
C ILE A 29 15.12 8.26 -4.47
N GLN A 30 15.89 8.29 -3.38
CA GLN A 30 17.16 9.02 -3.29
C GLN A 30 18.17 8.64 -4.39
N ASN A 31 18.06 7.41 -4.91
CA ASN A 31 18.93 6.89 -5.95
C ASN A 31 18.30 6.89 -7.35
N ILE A 32 17.15 7.55 -7.51
CA ILE A 32 16.43 7.64 -8.78
C ILE A 32 16.34 9.11 -9.19
N ASP A 33 16.68 9.41 -10.45
CA ASP A 33 16.53 10.75 -11.02
C ASP A 33 15.04 11.20 -10.89
N PRO A 34 14.76 12.39 -10.30
CA PRO A 34 13.39 12.86 -10.03
C PRO A 34 12.48 12.92 -11.26
N ARG A 35 13.05 13.02 -12.46
CA ARG A 35 12.29 13.03 -13.71
C ARG A 35 11.64 11.68 -14.05
N PHE A 36 12.07 10.59 -13.40
CA PHE A 36 11.63 9.23 -13.71
C PHE A 36 10.70 8.62 -12.67
N PHE A 37 10.34 9.33 -11.61
CA PHE A 37 9.39 8.81 -10.64
C PHE A 37 8.33 9.82 -10.21
N LYS A 38 7.21 9.29 -9.71
CA LYS A 38 6.20 10.02 -8.95
C LYS A 38 5.87 9.22 -7.71
N VAL A 39 5.53 9.92 -6.61
CA VAL A 39 5.06 9.32 -5.36
C VAL A 39 3.67 9.86 -5.09
N PHE A 40 2.73 8.99 -4.77
CA PHE A 40 1.37 9.35 -4.39
C PHE A 40 1.03 8.74 -3.03
N ASP A 41 0.60 9.59 -2.10
CA ASP A 41 -0.08 9.17 -0.89
C ASP A 41 -1.54 8.82 -1.25
N MET A 42 -1.92 7.58 -1.01
CA MET A 42 -3.24 7.06 -1.37
C MET A 42 -4.14 6.83 -0.13
N GLU A 43 -3.71 7.22 1.07
CA GLU A 43 -4.48 6.98 2.30
C GLU A 43 -5.80 7.77 2.31
N LYS A 44 -5.74 9.03 1.91
CA LYS A 44 -6.92 9.91 1.95
C LYS A 44 -7.69 9.85 0.63
N LYS A 45 -8.99 9.65 0.75
CA LYS A 45 -9.94 9.79 -0.36
C LYS A 45 -10.56 11.18 -0.34
N THR A 46 -10.71 11.75 -1.53
CA THR A 46 -11.55 12.93 -1.72
C THR A 46 -13.03 12.51 -1.86
N GLU A 47 -13.96 13.46 -1.71
CA GLU A 47 -15.38 13.20 -2.00
C GLU A 47 -15.59 12.77 -3.45
N GLU A 48 -14.82 13.33 -4.37
CA GLU A 48 -14.85 12.97 -5.79
C GLU A 48 -14.38 11.52 -6.02
N ASP A 49 -13.33 11.07 -5.32
CA ASP A 49 -12.88 9.68 -5.37
C ASP A 49 -13.95 8.71 -4.87
N ALA A 50 -14.72 9.11 -3.85
CA ALA A 50 -15.80 8.28 -3.29
C ALA A 50 -16.95 8.05 -4.27
N ARG A 51 -17.18 8.95 -5.22
CA ARG A 51 -18.22 8.85 -6.26
C ARG A 51 -17.80 7.99 -7.45
N LYS A 52 -16.51 7.70 -7.60
CA LYS A 52 -15.95 6.94 -8.72
C LYS A 52 -15.79 5.45 -8.40
N PRO A 53 -15.68 4.60 -9.42
CA PRO A 53 -15.39 3.19 -9.21
C PRO A 53 -14.14 2.99 -8.36
N PHE A 54 -14.14 1.98 -7.50
CA PHE A 54 -13.12 1.68 -6.50
C PHE A 54 -11.67 1.81 -7.00
N LEU A 55 -11.33 1.28 -8.17
CA LEU A 55 -9.96 1.31 -8.69
C LEU A 55 -9.64 2.54 -9.55
N TYR A 56 -10.61 3.44 -9.80
CA TYR A 56 -10.42 4.58 -10.70
C TYR A 56 -9.21 5.44 -10.30
N ARG A 57 -9.11 5.79 -9.01
CA ARG A 57 -8.02 6.63 -8.50
C ARG A 57 -6.64 6.00 -8.69
N HIS A 58 -6.57 4.68 -8.67
CA HIS A 58 -5.34 3.93 -8.89
C HIS A 58 -5.00 3.84 -10.38
N PHE A 59 -5.98 3.61 -11.25
CA PHE A 59 -5.81 3.68 -12.70
C PHE A 59 -5.27 5.03 -13.16
N ALA A 60 -5.77 6.11 -12.58
CA ALA A 60 -5.32 7.47 -12.89
C ALA A 60 -3.85 7.75 -12.50
N LYS A 61 -3.21 6.84 -11.77
CA LYS A 61 -1.83 6.98 -11.25
C LYS A 61 -0.86 5.94 -11.79
N ILE A 62 -1.23 5.15 -12.80
CA ILE A 62 -0.30 4.19 -13.40
C ILE A 62 0.88 4.92 -14.06
N PRO A 63 2.09 4.32 -14.06
CA PRO A 63 3.28 4.95 -14.63
C PRO A 63 3.25 5.03 -16.15
N GLU A 64 3.89 6.07 -16.68
CA GLU A 64 4.24 6.16 -18.10
C GLU A 64 5.41 5.21 -18.43
N ALA A 65 5.59 4.91 -19.72
CA ALA A 65 6.69 4.06 -20.21
C ALA A 65 8.05 4.52 -19.71
N GLY A 66 8.81 3.63 -19.09
CA GLY A 66 10.14 3.90 -18.54
C GLY A 66 10.17 4.73 -17.26
N LYS A 67 9.03 4.92 -16.60
CA LYS A 67 8.92 5.65 -15.33
C LYS A 67 8.46 4.75 -14.19
N PHE A 68 8.72 5.21 -12.96
CA PHE A 68 8.24 4.62 -11.72
C PHE A 68 7.05 5.42 -11.16
N VAL A 69 6.11 4.72 -10.58
CA VAL A 69 5.15 5.29 -9.65
C VAL A 69 5.21 4.51 -8.35
N PHE A 70 5.35 5.22 -7.23
CA PHE A 70 5.26 4.68 -5.89
C PHE A 70 3.91 5.07 -5.29
N LEU A 71 3.16 4.09 -4.82
CA LEU A 71 1.94 4.32 -4.05
C LEU A 71 2.24 4.05 -2.57
N ASP A 72 2.21 5.10 -1.74
CA ASP A 72 2.24 4.97 -0.28
C ASP A 72 0.83 4.65 0.18
N SER A 73 0.63 3.41 0.58
CA SER A 73 -0.65 2.76 0.71
C SER A 73 -1.41 2.70 -0.62
N GLY A 74 -2.27 1.75 -0.79
CA GLY A 74 -2.99 1.60 -2.05
C GLY A 74 -4.28 0.82 -1.86
N TRP A 75 -4.57 -0.04 -2.79
CA TRP A 75 -5.83 -0.78 -2.78
C TRP A 75 -5.92 -1.83 -1.67
N MET A 76 -4.82 -2.38 -1.15
CA MET A 76 -4.84 -3.28 -0.01
C MET A 76 -5.34 -2.55 1.24
N ASN A 77 -4.71 -1.42 1.59
CA ASN A 77 -5.10 -0.64 2.77
C ASN A 77 -6.56 -0.18 2.68
N GLU A 78 -7.00 0.25 1.50
CA GLU A 78 -8.37 0.68 1.26
C GLU A 78 -9.39 -0.46 1.47
N LEU A 79 -9.09 -1.66 0.94
CA LEU A 79 -9.98 -2.82 1.06
C LEU A 79 -10.02 -3.37 2.48
N THR A 80 -8.86 -3.69 3.02
CA THR A 80 -8.75 -4.31 4.33
C THR A 80 -9.25 -3.37 5.43
N GLY A 81 -8.87 -2.09 5.35
CA GLY A 81 -9.37 -1.07 6.27
C GLY A 81 -10.89 -0.85 6.17
N GLY A 82 -11.44 -0.86 4.95
CA GLY A 82 -12.88 -0.77 4.74
C GLY A 82 -13.65 -1.97 5.30
N TYR A 83 -13.12 -3.18 5.14
CA TYR A 83 -13.70 -4.40 5.67
C TYR A 83 -13.61 -4.46 7.20
N LEU A 84 -12.44 -4.18 7.76
CA LEU A 84 -12.20 -4.16 9.21
C LEU A 84 -13.07 -3.15 9.96
N GLN A 85 -13.37 -2.02 9.33
CA GLN A 85 -14.25 -0.97 9.87
C GLN A 85 -15.74 -1.20 9.60
N GLY A 86 -16.11 -2.34 8.99
CA GLY A 86 -17.51 -2.67 8.69
C GLY A 86 -18.15 -1.82 7.58
N LYS A 87 -17.33 -1.12 6.78
CA LYS A 87 -17.77 -0.32 5.62
C LYS A 87 -18.02 -1.17 4.38
N LEU A 88 -17.47 -2.37 4.35
CA LEU A 88 -17.67 -3.36 3.30
C LEU A 88 -18.22 -4.64 3.90
N SER A 89 -19.25 -5.19 3.27
CA SER A 89 -19.71 -6.55 3.56
C SER A 89 -18.68 -7.57 3.04
N GLU A 90 -18.73 -8.79 3.54
CA GLU A 90 -17.88 -9.90 3.09
C GLU A 90 -18.00 -10.12 1.57
N LYS A 91 -19.22 -10.07 1.04
CA LYS A 91 -19.50 -10.21 -0.40
C LYS A 91 -18.87 -9.09 -1.23
N GLU A 92 -18.92 -7.86 -0.76
CA GLU A 92 -18.29 -6.71 -1.42
C GLU A 92 -16.77 -6.81 -1.35
N TYR A 93 -16.22 -7.19 -0.21
CA TYR A 93 -14.79 -7.41 -0.03
C TYR A 93 -14.26 -8.45 -1.00
N ALA A 94 -14.91 -9.62 -1.09
CA ALA A 94 -14.52 -10.67 -2.05
C ALA A 94 -14.57 -10.21 -3.50
N LYS A 95 -15.64 -9.51 -3.93
CA LYS A 95 -15.75 -8.94 -5.28
C LYS A 95 -14.65 -7.93 -5.59
N ARG A 96 -14.25 -7.13 -4.61
CA ARG A 96 -13.17 -6.15 -4.80
C ARG A 96 -11.81 -6.82 -4.88
N ILE A 97 -11.57 -7.91 -4.15
CA ILE A 97 -10.37 -8.75 -4.32
C ILE A 97 -10.26 -9.26 -5.76
N GLU A 98 -11.34 -9.80 -6.33
CA GLU A 98 -11.35 -10.21 -7.74
C GLU A 98 -11.05 -9.03 -8.69
N SER A 99 -11.57 -7.86 -8.39
CA SER A 99 -11.32 -6.66 -9.20
C SER A 99 -9.85 -6.24 -9.16
N VAL A 100 -9.21 -6.34 -7.99
CA VAL A 100 -7.77 -6.10 -7.82
C VAL A 100 -6.95 -7.11 -8.60
N GLN A 101 -7.27 -8.39 -8.52
CA GLN A 101 -6.57 -9.45 -9.26
C GLN A 101 -6.63 -9.22 -10.78
N ARG A 102 -7.80 -8.82 -11.29
CA ARG A 102 -8.00 -8.49 -12.71
C ARG A 102 -7.22 -7.23 -13.10
N PHE A 103 -7.20 -6.22 -12.24
CA PHE A 103 -6.46 -4.99 -12.45
C PHE A 103 -4.95 -5.23 -12.53
N GLU A 104 -4.40 -5.94 -11.57
CA GLU A 104 -2.97 -6.32 -11.56
C GLU A 104 -2.61 -7.14 -12.80
N ARG A 105 -3.47 -8.08 -13.20
CA ARG A 105 -3.27 -8.86 -14.42
C ARG A 105 -3.30 -8.00 -15.67
N GLN A 106 -4.26 -7.09 -15.81
CA GLN A 106 -4.32 -6.17 -16.94
C GLN A 106 -3.04 -5.34 -17.06
N LEU A 107 -2.47 -4.88 -15.94
CA LEU A 107 -1.21 -4.15 -15.95
C LEU A 107 -0.06 -5.05 -16.44
N THR A 108 0.10 -6.23 -15.87
CA THR A 108 1.20 -7.15 -16.23
C THR A 108 1.09 -7.67 -17.64
N ASP A 109 -0.12 -7.97 -18.15
CA ASP A 109 -0.36 -8.38 -19.54
C ASP A 109 -0.02 -7.24 -20.54
N ASN A 110 -0.07 -5.98 -20.08
CA ASN A 110 0.34 -4.81 -20.87
C ASN A 110 1.81 -4.39 -20.62
N GLY A 111 2.62 -5.27 -20.05
CA GLY A 111 4.06 -5.06 -19.89
C GLY A 111 4.47 -4.19 -18.72
N TYR A 112 3.57 -3.90 -17.78
CA TYR A 112 3.92 -3.24 -16.53
C TYR A 112 4.63 -4.20 -15.57
N LEU A 113 5.66 -3.71 -14.89
CA LEU A 113 6.20 -4.38 -13.72
C LEU A 113 5.47 -3.87 -12.47
N VAL A 114 4.71 -4.76 -11.82
CA VAL A 114 4.01 -4.47 -10.58
C VAL A 114 4.79 -5.09 -9.42
N VAL A 115 5.33 -4.25 -8.53
CA VAL A 115 6.09 -4.65 -7.35
C VAL A 115 5.25 -4.36 -6.11
N LYS A 116 4.94 -5.37 -5.32
CA LYS A 116 4.12 -5.25 -4.12
C LYS A 116 4.95 -5.55 -2.87
N LEU A 117 5.13 -4.54 -2.02
CA LEU A 117 5.89 -4.62 -0.78
C LEU A 117 4.93 -4.52 0.40
N PHE A 118 5.01 -5.47 1.34
CA PHE A 118 4.28 -5.41 2.59
C PHE A 118 5.26 -5.26 3.75
N LEU A 119 5.24 -4.10 4.41
CA LEU A 119 6.10 -3.81 5.56
C LEU A 119 5.47 -4.38 6.83
N ASN A 120 6.04 -5.47 7.32
CA ASN A 120 5.57 -6.18 8.49
C ASN A 120 6.33 -5.75 9.75
N ILE A 121 5.59 -5.45 10.81
CA ILE A 121 6.12 -5.19 12.16
C ILE A 121 5.25 -5.91 13.19
N SER A 122 5.82 -6.29 14.32
CA SER A 122 5.06 -6.88 15.42
C SER A 122 4.21 -5.83 16.16
N LYS A 123 3.18 -6.29 16.88
CA LYS A 123 2.34 -5.44 17.74
C LYS A 123 3.17 -4.56 18.68
N LYS A 124 4.13 -5.18 19.37
CA LYS A 124 5.03 -4.47 20.29
C LYS A 124 5.90 -3.42 19.61
N GLU A 125 6.38 -3.69 18.39
CA GLU A 125 7.16 -2.72 17.63
C GLU A 125 6.26 -1.57 17.12
N GLN A 126 5.03 -1.87 16.72
CA GLN A 126 4.06 -0.86 16.32
C GLN A 126 3.73 0.07 17.50
N GLU A 127 3.41 -0.49 18.67
CA GLU A 127 3.13 0.25 19.90
C GLU A 127 4.29 1.18 20.28
N LYS A 128 5.52 0.66 20.28
CA LYS A 128 6.73 1.44 20.53
C LYS A 128 6.88 2.62 19.55
N ARG A 129 6.60 2.42 18.29
CA ARG A 129 6.69 3.48 17.27
C ARG A 129 5.60 4.51 17.42
N ILE A 130 4.37 4.08 17.70
CA ILE A 130 3.25 4.96 18.01
C ILE A 130 3.62 5.87 19.18
N SER A 131 4.03 5.30 20.31
CA SER A 131 4.43 6.07 21.51
C SER A 131 5.51 7.10 21.17
N ARG A 132 6.62 6.67 20.57
CA ARG A 132 7.69 7.59 20.19
C ARG A 132 7.24 8.73 19.26
N LEU A 133 6.39 8.45 18.27
CA LEU A 133 5.91 9.47 17.33
C LEU A 133 4.94 10.45 18.01
N THR A 134 4.16 9.97 18.99
CA THR A 134 3.19 10.79 19.73
C THR A 134 3.83 11.69 20.76
N ASP A 135 4.95 11.24 21.34
CA ASP A 135 5.69 11.99 22.36
C ASP A 135 6.39 13.24 21.78
N GLU A 136 6.69 13.24 20.50
CA GLU A 136 7.34 14.35 19.78
C GLU A 136 6.31 15.19 19.04
N LYS A 137 6.17 16.48 19.38
CA LYS A 137 5.19 17.41 18.76
C LYS A 137 5.28 17.48 17.24
N ASP A 138 6.49 17.41 16.69
CA ASP A 138 6.74 17.53 15.25
C ASP A 138 6.37 16.25 14.47
N THR A 139 6.15 15.13 15.14
CA THR A 139 5.83 13.85 14.52
C THR A 139 4.47 13.28 14.93
N ALA A 140 3.83 13.83 15.97
CA ALA A 140 2.55 13.35 16.49
C ALA A 140 1.44 13.28 15.42
N TRP A 141 1.45 14.20 14.47
CA TRP A 141 0.49 14.24 13.36
C TRP A 141 0.56 13.02 12.43
N ARG A 142 1.65 12.24 12.49
CA ARG A 142 1.84 11.02 11.67
C ARG A 142 1.08 9.81 12.21
N VAL A 143 0.56 9.91 13.41
CA VAL A 143 -0.22 8.83 14.04
C VAL A 143 -1.69 9.19 13.95
N GLY A 144 -2.43 8.43 13.14
CA GLY A 144 -3.87 8.59 13.01
C GLY A 144 -4.65 7.70 13.99
N SER A 145 -5.95 8.00 14.16
CA SER A 145 -6.84 7.17 14.98
C SER A 145 -6.91 5.72 14.49
N TYR A 146 -6.73 5.49 13.19
CA TYR A 146 -6.72 4.15 12.63
C TYR A 146 -5.46 3.36 13.03
N ASP A 147 -4.30 4.01 13.18
CA ASP A 147 -3.07 3.33 13.65
C ASP A 147 -3.22 2.84 15.09
N LEU A 148 -3.85 3.65 15.94
CA LEU A 148 -4.16 3.28 17.33
C LEU A 148 -5.14 2.10 17.37
N TRP A 149 -6.24 2.22 16.62
CA TRP A 149 -7.23 1.16 16.51
C TRP A 149 -6.63 -0.15 15.96
N GLN A 150 -5.75 -0.06 14.98
CA GLN A 150 -5.06 -1.20 14.37
C GLN A 150 -4.14 -1.91 15.37
N ASN A 151 -3.46 -1.18 16.25
CA ASN A 151 -2.62 -1.77 17.31
C ASN A 151 -3.49 -2.45 18.38
N GLU A 152 -4.59 -1.83 18.78
CA GLU A 152 -5.54 -2.42 19.73
C GLU A 152 -6.14 -3.73 19.19
N HIS A 153 -6.45 -3.78 17.89
CA HIS A 153 -7.05 -4.92 17.21
C HIS A 153 -6.06 -5.70 16.34
N TYR A 154 -4.79 -5.74 16.76
CA TYR A 154 -3.68 -6.24 15.96
C TYR A 154 -3.93 -7.65 15.39
N GLU A 155 -4.38 -8.59 16.22
CA GLU A 155 -4.59 -9.98 15.84
C GLU A 155 -5.65 -10.10 14.73
N LYS A 156 -6.75 -9.36 14.86
CA LYS A 156 -7.80 -9.30 13.83
C LYS A 156 -7.28 -8.70 12.52
N CYS A 157 -6.50 -7.63 12.61
CA CYS A 157 -5.87 -7.02 11.43
C CYS A 157 -4.89 -7.98 10.76
N GLN A 158 -4.08 -8.70 11.55
CA GLN A 158 -3.12 -9.68 11.05
C GLN A 158 -3.80 -10.82 10.30
N GLU A 159 -4.92 -11.31 10.79
CA GLU A 159 -5.72 -12.34 10.12
C GLU A 159 -6.19 -11.86 8.74
N ILE A 160 -6.81 -10.70 8.67
CA ILE A 160 -7.32 -10.11 7.42
C ILE A 160 -6.19 -9.77 6.45
N PHE A 161 -5.07 -9.24 6.94
CA PHE A 161 -3.90 -8.96 6.08
C PHE A 161 -3.31 -10.25 5.52
N SER A 162 -3.17 -11.28 6.35
CA SER A 162 -2.65 -12.59 5.93
C SER A 162 -3.54 -13.24 4.88
N ASP A 163 -4.85 -13.16 5.06
CA ASP A 163 -5.82 -13.68 4.10
C ASP A 163 -5.76 -12.89 2.78
N TYR A 164 -5.76 -11.56 2.83
CA TYR A 164 -5.63 -10.72 1.66
C TYR A 164 -4.35 -11.00 0.86
N LEU A 165 -3.21 -11.08 1.57
CA LEU A 165 -1.92 -11.36 0.94
C LEU A 165 -1.93 -12.73 0.23
N LYS A 166 -2.52 -13.76 0.84
CA LYS A 166 -2.66 -15.08 0.23
C LYS A 166 -3.53 -15.04 -1.04
N GLN A 167 -4.70 -14.40 -0.96
CA GLN A 167 -5.65 -14.34 -2.07
C GLN A 167 -5.11 -13.55 -3.26
N THR A 168 -4.31 -12.49 -3.02
CA THR A 168 -3.79 -11.61 -4.07
C THR A 168 -2.35 -11.88 -4.46
N ASN A 169 -1.73 -12.96 -3.98
CA ASN A 169 -0.37 -13.34 -4.33
C ASN A 169 -0.33 -14.03 -5.71
N GLN A 170 -0.29 -13.24 -6.77
CA GLN A 170 -0.26 -13.76 -8.14
C GLN A 170 1.20 -13.95 -8.64
N PRO A 171 1.48 -14.98 -9.44
CA PRO A 171 2.84 -15.18 -10.00
C PRO A 171 3.36 -14.00 -10.82
N SER A 172 2.47 -13.28 -11.52
CA SER A 172 2.81 -12.09 -12.31
C SER A 172 3.08 -10.84 -11.47
N ALA A 173 2.55 -10.79 -10.24
CA ALA A 173 2.70 -9.70 -9.30
C ALA A 173 2.73 -10.26 -7.86
N PRO A 174 3.84 -10.87 -7.44
CA PRO A 174 3.95 -11.47 -6.11
C PRO A 174 4.10 -10.41 -5.02
N TRP A 175 3.71 -10.77 -3.80
CA TRP A 175 3.99 -9.99 -2.61
C TRP A 175 5.38 -10.29 -2.06
N TYR A 176 6.10 -9.24 -1.70
CA TYR A 176 7.35 -9.32 -0.94
C TYR A 176 7.08 -8.82 0.48
N ILE A 177 7.13 -9.73 1.44
CA ILE A 177 6.95 -9.40 2.86
C ILE A 177 8.29 -8.99 3.43
N ILE A 178 8.38 -7.76 3.90
CA ILE A 178 9.60 -7.16 4.42
C ILE A 178 9.51 -7.07 5.95
N ASP A 179 10.44 -7.66 6.67
CA ASP A 179 10.59 -7.39 8.11
C ASP A 179 11.11 -5.97 8.30
N ALA A 180 10.22 -5.08 8.73
CA ALA A 180 10.50 -3.67 8.89
C ALA A 180 10.90 -3.28 10.33
N LYS A 181 11.35 -4.25 11.13
CA LYS A 181 11.79 -4.03 12.52
C LYS A 181 13.03 -3.14 12.60
N SER A 182 14.00 -3.34 11.71
CA SER A 182 15.20 -2.49 11.60
C SER A 182 15.03 -1.48 10.46
N ARG A 183 15.50 -0.25 10.68
CA ARG A 183 15.56 0.82 9.68
C ARG A 183 16.92 0.89 9.00
#